data_adabc83ca1e373facfef20609d5ae5a8
#
_entry.id   adabc83ca1e373facfef20609d5ae5a8
#
_cell.length_a   1.000
_cell.length_b   1.000
_cell.length_c   1.000
_cell.angle_alpha   90.00
_cell.angle_beta   90.00
_cell.angle_gamma   90.00
#
_symmetry.space_group_name_H-M   'P 1'
#
loop_
_entity.id
_entity.type
_entity.pdbx_description
1 polymer ?
#
loop_
_entity_poly.entity_id
_entity_poly.type
_entity_poly.pdbx_seq_one_letter_code
_entity_poly.pdbx_strand_id
1 'polypeptide(L)'
;MKDGKSLSAYLNAAGKKELANLLKFYCEQAAEEERSELAIWANELREKYYGKKVFFRGLIEFSNHCRNDCYYCGLRRSNSKINRYRLTQSEIIACCKNGYKLGFRTFVLQSGEDPYYTDARLGSIVFRIKELFPDCAVTLSCGERSYKSYKALFEAGADRYLLRHETASQEHYGKLHPPELSLITAKNVYSI
;
A
#
# COMPACT_ATOMS: atom_id res chain seq x y z
N MET A 1 9.30 16.22 26.85
CA MET A 1 7.92 16.77 26.97
C MET A 1 7.75 17.32 28.37
N LYS A 2 7.51 18.65 28.52
CA LYS A 2 7.61 19.32 29.82
C LYS A 2 6.33 19.28 30.67
N ASP A 3 5.21 18.72 30.19
CA ASP A 3 3.90 18.93 30.84
C ASP A 3 3.16 17.65 31.28
N GLY A 4 3.84 16.53 31.50
CA GLY A 4 3.25 15.32 32.10
C GLY A 4 2.05 14.70 31.34
N LYS A 5 1.68 15.21 30.18
CA LYS A 5 0.64 14.61 29.32
C LYS A 5 1.22 13.43 28.57
N SER A 6 0.48 12.34 28.53
CA SER A 6 0.91 11.20 27.69
C SER A 6 1.03 11.64 26.22
N LEU A 7 2.01 11.11 25.50
CA LEU A 7 2.20 11.41 24.09
C LEU A 7 0.92 11.11 23.26
N SER A 8 0.14 10.11 23.66
CA SER A 8 -1.18 9.80 23.09
C SER A 8 -2.16 10.96 23.22
N ALA A 9 -2.28 11.57 24.41
CA ALA A 9 -3.16 12.70 24.61
C ALA A 9 -2.68 13.93 23.82
N TYR A 10 -1.36 14.12 23.70
CA TYR A 10 -0.78 15.16 22.88
C TYR A 10 -1.09 14.97 21.39
N LEU A 11 -0.86 13.77 20.85
CA LEU A 11 -1.09 13.46 19.42
C LEU A 11 -2.58 13.58 19.03
N ASN A 12 -3.48 13.20 19.92
CA ASN A 12 -4.91 13.30 19.68
C ASN A 12 -5.43 14.75 19.71
N ALA A 13 -4.74 15.64 20.43
CA ALA A 13 -5.10 17.05 20.54
C ALA A 13 -4.35 17.96 19.56
N ALA A 14 -3.22 17.49 19.02
CA ALA A 14 -2.32 18.29 18.19
C ALA A 14 -2.93 18.58 16.81
N GLY A 15 -2.87 19.85 16.41
CA GLY A 15 -3.22 20.28 15.05
C GLY A 15 -2.12 19.91 14.04
N LYS A 16 -2.42 20.07 12.73
CA LYS A 16 -1.49 19.72 11.64
C LYS A 16 -0.10 20.34 11.78
N LYS A 17 -0.03 21.61 12.22
CA LYS A 17 1.25 22.33 12.39
C LYS A 17 2.09 21.73 13.53
N GLU A 18 1.44 21.37 14.63
CA GLU A 18 2.10 20.78 15.79
C GLU A 18 2.61 19.36 15.48
N LEU A 19 1.79 18.57 14.76
CA LEU A 19 2.23 17.25 14.28
C LEU A 19 3.41 17.35 13.32
N ALA A 20 3.41 18.33 12.40
CA ALA A 20 4.54 18.55 11.48
C ALA A 20 5.82 18.93 12.24
N ASN A 21 5.72 19.79 13.25
CA ASN A 21 6.85 20.18 14.09
C ASN A 21 7.39 18.98 14.88
N LEU A 22 6.49 18.15 15.43
CA LEU A 22 6.85 16.95 16.15
C LEU A 22 7.58 15.95 15.25
N LEU A 23 7.06 15.70 14.05
CA LEU A 23 7.72 14.84 13.08
C LEU A 23 9.11 15.35 12.72
N LYS A 24 9.23 16.65 12.45
CA LYS A 24 10.52 17.28 12.18
C LYS A 24 11.50 17.09 13.33
N PHE A 25 11.06 17.32 14.57
CA PHE A 25 11.88 17.11 15.76
C PHE A 25 12.40 15.67 15.84
N TYR A 26 11.53 14.66 15.73
CA TYR A 26 11.94 13.25 15.83
C TYR A 26 12.81 12.79 14.65
N CYS A 27 12.62 13.36 13.47
CA CYS A 27 13.44 13.02 12.30
C CYS A 27 14.83 13.67 12.29
N GLU A 28 14.94 14.92 12.76
CA GLU A 28 16.11 15.74 12.55
C GLU A 28 16.90 16.06 13.85
N GLN A 29 16.24 16.11 15.00
CA GLN A 29 16.81 16.69 16.23
C GLN A 29 16.78 15.75 17.44
N ALA A 30 15.84 14.80 17.49
CA ALA A 30 15.68 13.95 18.67
C ALA A 30 16.91 13.09 18.92
N ALA A 31 17.31 13.02 20.18
CA ALA A 31 18.35 12.10 20.64
C ALA A 31 17.87 10.64 20.54
N GLU A 32 18.79 9.69 20.66
CA GLU A 32 18.50 8.26 20.57
C GLU A 32 17.53 7.81 21.67
N GLU A 33 17.69 8.36 22.87
CA GLU A 33 16.81 8.09 24.01
C GLU A 33 15.36 8.51 23.74
N GLU A 34 15.15 9.70 23.16
CA GLU A 34 13.83 10.21 22.83
C GLU A 34 13.16 9.38 21.71
N ARG A 35 13.94 8.93 20.72
CA ARG A 35 13.46 8.02 19.66
C ARG A 35 13.10 6.65 20.24
N SER A 36 13.90 6.16 21.17
CA SER A 36 13.64 4.90 21.88
C SER A 36 12.36 4.96 22.71
N GLU A 37 12.11 6.06 23.43
CA GLU A 37 10.85 6.28 24.14
C GLU A 37 9.65 6.28 23.20
N LEU A 38 9.74 6.95 22.06
CA LEU A 38 8.69 6.94 21.04
C LEU A 38 8.42 5.53 20.50
N ALA A 39 9.47 4.75 20.24
CA ALA A 39 9.38 3.39 19.75
C ALA A 39 8.73 2.44 20.78
N ILE A 40 9.12 2.56 22.06
CA ILE A 40 8.51 1.79 23.15
C ILE A 40 7.02 2.08 23.22
N TRP A 41 6.66 3.35 23.23
CA TRP A 41 5.27 3.76 23.31
C TRP A 41 4.44 3.32 22.11
N ALA A 42 4.98 3.44 20.88
CA ALA A 42 4.35 2.93 19.67
C ALA A 42 4.12 1.41 19.75
N ASN A 43 5.08 0.68 20.32
CA ASN A 43 4.96 -0.76 20.51
C ASN A 43 3.89 -1.12 21.56
N GLU A 44 3.80 -0.40 22.67
CA GLU A 44 2.74 -0.59 23.69
C GLU A 44 1.35 -0.37 23.07
N LEU A 45 1.20 0.69 22.27
CA LEU A 45 -0.05 0.97 21.56
C LEU A 45 -0.40 -0.16 20.57
N ARG A 46 0.59 -0.63 19.81
CA ARG A 46 0.42 -1.76 18.90
C ARG A 46 0.01 -3.03 19.66
N GLU A 47 0.66 -3.33 20.78
CA GLU A 47 0.36 -4.51 21.59
C GLU A 47 -1.06 -4.46 22.18
N LYS A 48 -1.54 -3.28 22.54
CA LYS A 48 -2.91 -3.08 23.01
C LYS A 48 -3.95 -3.51 21.98
N TYR A 49 -3.73 -3.25 20.68
CA TYR A 49 -4.69 -3.53 19.60
C TYR A 49 -4.46 -4.87 18.92
N TYR A 50 -3.22 -5.32 18.81
CA TYR A 50 -2.83 -6.47 18.00
C TYR A 50 -2.11 -7.57 18.77
N GLY A 51 -1.81 -7.35 20.06
CA GLY A 51 -0.98 -8.25 20.85
C GLY A 51 0.44 -8.35 20.28
N LYS A 52 1.15 -9.41 20.64
CA LYS A 52 2.52 -9.69 20.15
C LYS A 52 2.56 -10.43 18.81
N LYS A 53 1.43 -10.55 18.13
CA LYS A 53 1.33 -11.30 16.87
C LYS A 53 1.98 -10.56 15.72
N VAL A 54 2.62 -11.32 14.83
CA VAL A 54 3.06 -10.87 13.50
C VAL A 54 2.11 -11.43 12.45
N PHE A 55 1.59 -10.56 11.59
CA PHE A 55 0.63 -10.94 10.56
C PHE A 55 1.36 -11.12 9.23
N PHE A 56 1.33 -12.33 8.69
CA PHE A 56 1.84 -12.62 7.36
C PHE A 56 0.77 -12.35 6.30
N ARG A 57 1.23 -11.84 5.16
CA ARG A 57 0.38 -11.60 3.99
C ARG A 57 0.94 -12.38 2.81
N GLY A 58 0.06 -13.08 2.09
CA GLY A 58 0.41 -13.76 0.85
C GLY A 58 0.48 -12.74 -0.30
N LEU A 59 1.69 -12.42 -0.77
CA LEU A 59 1.87 -11.57 -1.93
C LEU A 59 1.77 -12.41 -3.21
N ILE A 60 0.93 -11.96 -4.15
CA ILE A 60 0.76 -12.56 -5.47
C ILE A 60 1.04 -11.47 -6.51
N GLU A 61 2.20 -11.51 -7.12
CA GLU A 61 2.57 -10.64 -8.23
C GLU A 61 1.99 -11.20 -9.53
N PHE A 62 0.78 -10.77 -9.88
CA PHE A 62 0.01 -11.38 -10.96
C PHE A 62 0.34 -10.85 -12.35
N SER A 63 1.04 -9.73 -12.46
CA SER A 63 1.56 -9.18 -13.70
C SER A 63 2.80 -8.33 -13.46
N ASN A 64 3.79 -8.45 -14.34
CA ASN A 64 4.95 -7.57 -14.39
C ASN A 64 4.93 -6.59 -15.56
N HIS A 65 3.78 -6.42 -16.23
CA HIS A 65 3.55 -5.37 -17.21
C HIS A 65 3.24 -4.04 -16.51
N CYS A 66 3.75 -2.94 -17.04
CA CYS A 66 3.43 -1.59 -16.60
C CYS A 66 3.38 -0.63 -17.79
N ARG A 67 2.42 0.30 -17.79
CA ARG A 67 2.34 1.37 -18.80
C ARG A 67 3.30 2.52 -18.50
N ASN A 68 3.73 2.67 -17.25
CA ASN A 68 4.58 3.75 -16.78
C ASN A 68 6.06 3.42 -16.97
N ASP A 69 6.89 4.47 -16.97
CA ASP A 69 8.33 4.37 -17.20
C ASP A 69 9.15 4.99 -16.06
N CYS A 70 8.73 4.76 -14.82
CA CYS A 70 9.41 5.25 -13.62
C CYS A 70 10.87 4.79 -13.60
N TYR A 71 11.83 5.73 -13.47
CA TYR A 71 13.25 5.47 -13.68
C TYR A 71 13.88 4.48 -12.70
N TYR A 72 13.34 4.37 -11.49
CA TYR A 72 13.79 3.45 -10.44
C TYR A 72 13.19 2.03 -10.57
N CYS A 73 12.14 1.86 -11.39
CA CYS A 73 11.34 0.63 -11.39
C CYS A 73 11.86 -0.41 -12.38
N GLY A 74 12.14 -1.61 -11.91
CA GLY A 74 12.52 -2.74 -12.77
C GLY A 74 11.40 -3.17 -13.75
N LEU A 75 10.13 -2.88 -13.41
CA LEU A 75 8.97 -3.21 -14.26
C LEU A 75 8.62 -2.10 -15.27
N ARG A 76 9.39 -1.00 -15.34
CA ARG A 76 9.11 0.10 -16.26
C ARG A 76 8.94 -0.39 -17.70
N ARG A 77 8.10 0.31 -18.45
CA ARG A 77 7.71 -0.03 -19.84
C ARG A 77 8.94 -0.24 -20.75
N SER A 78 9.94 0.64 -20.65
CA SER A 78 11.14 0.61 -21.49
C SER A 78 12.12 -0.51 -21.17
N ASN A 79 11.97 -1.22 -20.03
CA ASN A 79 12.86 -2.33 -19.71
C ASN A 79 12.55 -3.56 -20.57
N SER A 80 13.33 -3.76 -21.64
CA SER A 80 13.24 -4.90 -22.54
C SER A 80 13.99 -6.14 -22.08
N LYS A 81 14.74 -6.05 -20.95
CA LYS A 81 15.59 -7.14 -20.46
C LYS A 81 14.86 -8.14 -19.56
N ILE A 82 13.57 -7.95 -19.32
CA ILE A 82 12.77 -8.83 -18.45
C ILE A 82 11.74 -9.61 -19.26
N ASN A 83 11.53 -10.87 -18.91
CA ASN A 83 10.42 -11.65 -19.44
C ASN A 83 9.11 -11.16 -18.83
N ARG A 84 8.16 -10.77 -19.68
CA ARG A 84 6.84 -10.28 -19.27
C ARG A 84 5.87 -11.45 -19.12
N TYR A 85 5.06 -11.38 -18.04
CA TYR A 85 4.02 -12.38 -17.81
C TYR A 85 2.73 -11.73 -17.26
N ARG A 86 1.65 -12.46 -17.38
CA ARG A 86 0.36 -12.22 -16.74
C ARG A 86 -0.19 -13.54 -16.27
N LEU A 87 -0.55 -13.63 -15.00
CA LEU A 87 -1.23 -14.80 -14.48
C LEU A 87 -2.70 -14.80 -14.90
N THR A 88 -3.21 -15.94 -15.26
CA THR A 88 -4.65 -16.14 -15.45
C THR A 88 -5.40 -16.08 -14.12
N GLN A 89 -6.70 -15.87 -14.14
CA GLN A 89 -7.53 -15.95 -12.94
C GLN A 89 -7.37 -17.30 -12.21
N SER A 90 -7.28 -18.40 -12.95
CA SER A 90 -7.10 -19.73 -12.37
C SER A 90 -5.77 -19.88 -11.64
N GLU A 91 -4.68 -19.34 -12.17
CA GLU A 91 -3.37 -19.33 -11.52
C GLU A 91 -3.37 -18.48 -10.26
N ILE A 92 -3.99 -17.30 -10.28
CA ILE A 92 -4.14 -16.44 -9.10
C ILE A 92 -4.93 -17.18 -8.01
N ILE A 93 -6.04 -17.82 -8.35
CA ILE A 93 -6.85 -18.60 -7.41
C ILE A 93 -6.07 -19.81 -6.87
N ALA A 94 -5.26 -20.46 -7.70
CA ALA A 94 -4.39 -21.56 -7.24
C ALA A 94 -3.35 -21.07 -6.22
N CYS A 95 -2.75 -19.89 -6.43
CA CYS A 95 -1.87 -19.25 -5.44
C CYS A 95 -2.60 -18.97 -4.12
N CYS A 96 -3.82 -18.40 -4.19
CA CYS A 96 -4.64 -18.16 -2.99
C CYS A 96 -4.95 -19.45 -2.25
N LYS A 97 -5.34 -20.52 -2.98
CA LYS A 97 -5.64 -21.84 -2.40
C LYS A 97 -4.44 -22.42 -1.65
N ASN A 98 -3.25 -22.32 -2.23
CA ASN A 98 -2.01 -22.79 -1.60
C ASN A 98 -1.67 -21.94 -0.37
N GLY A 99 -1.76 -20.61 -0.49
CA GLY A 99 -1.54 -19.71 0.64
C GLY A 99 -2.53 -19.94 1.78
N TYR A 100 -3.81 -20.17 1.48
CA TYR A 100 -4.82 -20.47 2.48
C TYR A 100 -4.50 -21.72 3.29
N LYS A 101 -4.05 -22.79 2.61
CA LYS A 101 -3.60 -24.03 3.28
C LYS A 101 -2.40 -23.81 4.19
N LEU A 102 -1.51 -22.86 3.84
CA LEU A 102 -0.36 -22.46 4.65
C LEU A 102 -0.72 -21.51 5.80
N GLY A 103 -1.99 -21.15 5.95
CA GLY A 103 -2.47 -20.31 7.05
C GLY A 103 -2.56 -18.82 6.73
N PHE A 104 -2.24 -18.36 5.51
CA PHE A 104 -2.46 -16.97 5.14
C PHE A 104 -3.95 -16.61 5.16
N ARG A 105 -4.25 -15.42 5.67
CA ARG A 105 -5.62 -14.85 5.75
C ARG A 105 -5.68 -13.43 5.17
N THR A 106 -4.63 -13.01 4.52
CA THR A 106 -4.59 -11.78 3.71
C THR A 106 -3.82 -12.07 2.44
N PHE A 107 -4.42 -11.77 1.30
CA PHE A 107 -3.76 -11.82 -0.01
C PHE A 107 -3.57 -10.41 -0.54
N VAL A 108 -2.35 -10.12 -0.98
CA VAL A 108 -2.00 -8.87 -1.66
C VAL A 108 -1.80 -9.17 -3.13
N LEU A 109 -2.70 -8.71 -3.97
CA LEU A 109 -2.59 -8.80 -5.42
C LEU A 109 -1.84 -7.59 -5.95
N GLN A 110 -0.62 -7.80 -6.41
CA GLN A 110 0.27 -6.73 -6.85
C GLN A 110 0.61 -6.85 -8.34
N SER A 111 0.71 -5.70 -9.00
CA SER A 111 1.21 -5.60 -10.37
C SER A 111 1.80 -4.21 -10.65
N GLY A 112 2.40 -4.04 -11.81
CA GLY A 112 2.50 -2.73 -12.43
C GLY A 112 1.12 -2.22 -12.86
N GLU A 113 1.06 -1.00 -13.39
CA GLU A 113 -0.17 -0.49 -14.01
C GLU A 113 -0.39 -1.15 -15.37
N ASP A 114 -1.00 -2.31 -15.36
CA ASP A 114 -1.26 -3.13 -16.54
C ASP A 114 -2.69 -2.90 -17.04
N PRO A 115 -2.88 -2.29 -18.22
CA PRO A 115 -4.21 -2.03 -18.80
C PRO A 115 -5.01 -3.31 -19.12
N TYR A 116 -4.34 -4.46 -19.22
CA TYR A 116 -5.02 -5.74 -19.43
C TYR A 116 -5.97 -6.08 -18.28
N TYR A 117 -5.59 -5.72 -17.05
CA TYR A 117 -6.44 -5.96 -15.87
C TYR A 117 -7.40 -4.79 -15.66
N THR A 118 -8.46 -4.79 -16.48
CA THR A 118 -9.59 -3.87 -16.34
C THR A 118 -10.30 -4.06 -14.98
N ASP A 119 -11.14 -3.09 -14.59
CA ASP A 119 -11.93 -3.19 -13.35
C ASP A 119 -12.81 -4.44 -13.36
N ALA A 120 -13.39 -4.81 -14.48
CA ALA A 120 -14.19 -6.02 -14.61
C ALA A 120 -13.37 -7.30 -14.36
N ARG A 121 -12.15 -7.38 -14.91
CA ARG A 121 -11.27 -8.54 -14.68
C ARG A 121 -10.80 -8.63 -13.25
N LEU A 122 -10.32 -7.53 -12.68
CA LEU A 122 -9.89 -7.49 -11.27
C LEU A 122 -11.06 -7.76 -10.32
N GLY A 123 -12.22 -7.16 -10.58
CA GLY A 123 -13.43 -7.39 -9.78
C GLY A 123 -13.85 -8.86 -9.80
N SER A 124 -13.81 -9.52 -10.97
CA SER A 124 -14.10 -10.95 -11.07
C SER A 124 -13.11 -11.81 -10.26
N ILE A 125 -11.82 -11.47 -10.28
CA ILE A 125 -10.80 -12.17 -9.48
C ILE A 125 -11.06 -11.98 -7.99
N VAL A 126 -11.29 -10.72 -7.56
CA VAL A 126 -11.57 -10.38 -6.16
C VAL A 126 -12.82 -11.11 -5.68
N PHE A 127 -13.91 -11.02 -6.42
CA PHE A 127 -15.16 -11.69 -6.11
C PHE A 127 -14.96 -13.21 -5.93
N ARG A 128 -14.22 -13.84 -6.86
CA ARG A 128 -13.93 -15.26 -6.78
C ARG A 128 -13.08 -15.66 -5.58
N ILE A 129 -12.12 -14.81 -5.19
CA ILE A 129 -11.33 -15.03 -3.96
C ILE A 129 -12.23 -14.95 -2.72
N LYS A 130 -13.10 -13.94 -2.63
CA LYS A 130 -14.00 -13.75 -1.50
C LYS A 130 -15.05 -14.87 -1.39
N GLU A 131 -15.51 -15.39 -2.52
CA GLU A 131 -16.42 -16.54 -2.57
C GLU A 131 -15.76 -17.81 -2.00
N LEU A 132 -14.49 -18.07 -2.38
CA LEU A 132 -13.77 -19.28 -1.97
C LEU A 132 -13.15 -19.17 -0.57
N PHE A 133 -12.78 -17.97 -0.14
CA PHE A 133 -12.07 -17.68 1.11
C PHE A 133 -12.68 -16.45 1.80
N PRO A 134 -13.91 -16.56 2.32
CA PRO A 134 -14.64 -15.41 2.87
C PRO A 134 -13.99 -14.79 4.11
N ASP A 135 -13.17 -15.57 4.84
CA ASP A 135 -12.40 -15.13 6.00
C ASP A 135 -11.06 -14.46 5.63
N CYS A 136 -10.71 -14.39 4.34
CA CYS A 136 -9.52 -13.73 3.87
C CYS A 136 -9.77 -12.28 3.48
N ALA A 137 -8.83 -11.40 3.84
CA ALA A 137 -8.78 -10.04 3.34
C ALA A 137 -8.04 -9.98 1.99
N VAL A 138 -8.58 -9.23 1.04
CA VAL A 138 -7.97 -8.97 -0.27
C VAL A 138 -7.50 -7.52 -0.33
N THR A 139 -6.20 -7.34 -0.56
CA THR A 139 -5.57 -6.04 -0.77
C THR A 139 -5.13 -5.94 -2.24
N LEU A 140 -5.49 -4.87 -2.92
CA LEU A 140 -5.02 -4.59 -4.28
C LEU A 140 -3.87 -3.57 -4.26
N SER A 141 -2.86 -3.76 -5.12
CA SER A 141 -1.74 -2.85 -5.32
C SER A 141 -1.36 -2.80 -6.81
N CYS A 142 -2.17 -2.10 -7.60
CA CYS A 142 -2.13 -2.10 -9.07
C CYS A 142 -1.98 -0.68 -9.64
N GLY A 143 -1.32 0.23 -8.90
CA GLY A 143 -1.11 1.61 -9.31
C GLY A 143 -2.33 2.53 -9.12
N GLU A 144 -2.32 3.65 -9.81
CA GLU A 144 -3.34 4.69 -9.68
C GLU A 144 -4.57 4.37 -10.53
N ARG A 145 -5.75 4.59 -9.96
CA ARG A 145 -7.04 4.36 -10.61
C ARG A 145 -8.00 5.51 -10.32
N SER A 146 -9.09 5.58 -11.09
CA SER A 146 -10.15 6.54 -10.84
C SER A 146 -10.99 6.17 -9.60
N TYR A 147 -11.69 7.14 -9.03
CA TYR A 147 -12.66 6.90 -7.96
C TYR A 147 -13.69 5.81 -8.33
N LYS A 148 -14.22 5.87 -9.56
CA LYS A 148 -15.15 4.86 -10.07
C LYS A 148 -14.54 3.46 -10.06
N SER A 149 -13.27 3.34 -10.42
CA SER A 149 -12.50 2.09 -10.37
C SER A 149 -12.37 1.57 -8.93
N TYR A 150 -11.94 2.43 -7.99
CA TYR A 150 -11.81 2.04 -6.58
C TYR A 150 -13.14 1.58 -6.01
N LYS A 151 -14.23 2.32 -6.30
CA LYS A 151 -15.57 1.95 -5.87
C LYS A 151 -15.99 0.59 -6.41
N ALA A 152 -15.81 0.33 -7.71
CA ALA A 152 -16.15 -0.95 -8.33
C ALA A 152 -15.36 -2.13 -7.73
N LEU A 153 -14.08 -1.93 -7.44
CA LEU A 153 -13.24 -2.95 -6.83
C LEU A 153 -13.62 -3.20 -5.36
N PHE A 154 -13.99 -2.17 -4.62
CA PHE A 154 -14.53 -2.31 -3.27
C PHE A 154 -15.86 -3.07 -3.27
N GLU A 155 -16.78 -2.72 -4.17
CA GLU A 155 -18.08 -3.41 -4.33
C GLU A 155 -17.89 -4.88 -4.75
N ALA A 156 -16.81 -5.21 -5.47
CA ALA A 156 -16.43 -6.59 -5.77
C ALA A 156 -15.85 -7.37 -4.57
N GLY A 157 -15.61 -6.70 -3.43
CA GLY A 157 -15.15 -7.30 -2.18
C GLY A 157 -13.68 -7.06 -1.83
N ALA A 158 -12.98 -6.14 -2.50
CA ALA A 158 -11.64 -5.74 -2.07
C ALA A 158 -11.71 -5.02 -0.71
N ASP A 159 -10.94 -5.50 0.26
CA ASP A 159 -10.95 -4.94 1.62
C ASP A 159 -10.02 -3.74 1.75
N ARG A 160 -8.95 -3.66 0.96
CA ARG A 160 -7.91 -2.62 1.04
C ARG A 160 -7.31 -2.33 -0.32
N TYR A 161 -6.83 -1.11 -0.47
CA TYR A 161 -6.00 -0.70 -1.60
C TYR A 161 -4.66 -0.13 -1.08
N LEU A 162 -3.54 -0.69 -1.54
CA LEU A 162 -2.20 -0.19 -1.27
C LEU A 162 -1.77 0.71 -2.42
N LEU A 163 -1.91 2.02 -2.24
CA LEU A 163 -1.41 3.01 -3.17
C LEU A 163 -0.02 3.45 -2.73
N ARG A 164 0.97 3.22 -3.58
CA ARG A 164 2.36 3.58 -3.31
C ARG A 164 2.54 5.09 -3.47
N HIS A 165 3.11 5.72 -2.47
CA HIS A 165 3.29 7.17 -2.46
C HIS A 165 4.66 7.62 -2.99
N GLU A 166 5.67 6.77 -2.90
CA GLU A 166 7.07 6.95 -3.32
C GLU A 166 7.73 8.20 -2.68
N THR A 167 7.24 9.41 -2.95
CA THR A 167 7.73 10.66 -2.34
C THR A 167 6.64 11.74 -2.31
N ALA A 168 6.69 12.61 -1.28
CA ALA A 168 5.83 13.79 -1.15
C ALA A 168 6.45 15.05 -1.78
N SER A 169 7.74 15.03 -2.13
CA SER A 169 8.44 16.15 -2.76
C SER A 169 8.25 16.13 -4.26
N GLN A 170 7.72 17.22 -4.81
CA GLN A 170 7.53 17.36 -6.25
C GLN A 170 8.85 17.36 -7.02
N GLU A 171 9.87 18.00 -6.48
CA GLU A 171 11.22 18.01 -7.08
C GLU A 171 11.79 16.58 -7.13
N HIS A 172 11.68 15.85 -6.03
CA HIS A 172 12.17 14.48 -5.97
C HIS A 172 11.33 13.56 -6.88
N TYR A 173 10.00 13.76 -6.94
CA TYR A 173 9.13 13.03 -7.83
C TYR A 173 9.55 13.18 -9.29
N GLY A 174 9.87 14.41 -9.74
CA GLY A 174 10.37 14.69 -11.09
C GLY A 174 11.73 14.06 -11.42
N LYS A 175 12.56 13.77 -10.41
CA LYS A 175 13.82 13.01 -10.61
C LYS A 175 13.59 11.51 -10.78
N LEU A 176 12.48 10.99 -10.24
CA LEU A 176 12.14 9.55 -10.25
C LEU A 176 11.24 9.14 -11.42
N HIS A 177 10.55 10.10 -12.03
CA HIS A 177 9.51 9.82 -13.02
C HIS A 177 9.70 10.64 -14.30
N PRO A 178 9.26 10.11 -15.45
CA PRO A 178 9.26 10.86 -16.69
C PRO A 178 8.27 12.05 -16.63
N PRO A 179 8.48 13.09 -17.46
CA PRO A 179 7.70 14.34 -17.40
C PRO A 179 6.19 14.20 -17.56
N GLU A 180 5.73 13.15 -18.24
CA GLU A 180 4.31 12.85 -18.42
C GLU A 180 3.61 12.35 -17.15
N LEU A 181 4.37 11.94 -16.12
CA LEU A 181 3.85 11.59 -14.81
C LEU A 181 3.98 12.78 -13.87
N SER A 182 2.93 13.16 -13.21
CA SER A 182 2.85 14.32 -12.34
C SER A 182 2.39 13.94 -10.94
N LEU A 183 3.07 14.46 -9.91
CA LEU A 183 2.65 14.31 -8.51
C LEU A 183 1.26 14.93 -8.26
N ILE A 184 0.83 15.91 -9.05
CA ILE A 184 -0.50 16.54 -8.96
C ILE A 184 -1.58 15.53 -9.33
N THR A 185 -1.33 14.70 -10.35
CA THR A 185 -2.26 13.62 -10.75
C THR A 185 -2.38 12.59 -9.63
N ALA A 186 -1.26 12.21 -9.02
CA ALA A 186 -1.25 11.33 -7.85
C ALA A 186 -1.99 11.95 -6.66
N LYS A 187 -1.82 13.25 -6.37
CA LYS A 187 -2.51 13.95 -5.27
C LYS A 187 -4.03 13.96 -5.43
N ASN A 188 -4.55 14.03 -6.64
CA ASN A 188 -5.99 13.98 -6.89
C ASN A 188 -6.62 12.63 -6.51
N VAL A 189 -5.82 11.57 -6.44
CA VAL A 189 -6.25 10.26 -5.96
C VAL A 189 -6.34 10.21 -4.43
N TYR A 190 -5.54 11.04 -3.72
CA TYR A 190 -5.55 11.12 -2.25
C TYR A 190 -6.61 12.08 -1.68
N SER A 191 -7.34 12.80 -2.53
CA SER A 191 -8.36 13.77 -2.14
C SER A 191 -9.78 13.19 -2.07
N ILE A 192 -9.87 11.85 -2.04
CA ILE A 192 -11.15 11.11 -2.05
C ILE A 192 -11.50 10.66 -0.64
#